data_5a46d6c11222e532bb6de7ed4b394a3e
#
_entry.id   5a46d6c11222e532bb6de7ed4b394a3e
#
_cell.length_a   1.000
_cell.length_b   1.000
_cell.length_c   1.000
_cell.angle_alpha   90.00
_cell.angle_beta   90.00
_cell.angle_gamma   90.00
#
_symmetry.space_group_name_H-M   'P 1'
#
loop_
_entity.id
_entity.type
_entity.pdbx_description
1 polymer ?
#
loop_
_entity_poly.entity_id
_entity_poly.type
_entity_poly.pdbx_seq_one_letter_code
_entity_poly.pdbx_strand_id
1 'polypeptide(L)'
;MLEVSDLEVRYGNVAAVKGVSLRVGEGEVVAVIVPNGAGKTSALRAISGLVPSAGGRILLGGRDISCWKAHRVVALGLAHAPEGRRLFPQMTVFENLKMGAYRRRSAAEIRRTLEAVERRFPRLAERRTQLAGTLSGGEQQMLAIGRALMAEPRLLLLDEPSFGLAPMVVREIARIVEAINREQGVSVLLVEQNARMAFGIASRAYVMETGRVTLSGSSSELTESPHVKAAYLGGSA
;
A
#
# COMPACT_ATOMS: atom_id res chain seq x y z
N MET A 1 -11.58 -7.23 6.92
CA MET A 1 -10.84 -5.97 7.21
C MET A 1 -11.29 -4.80 6.33
N LEU A 2 -11.15 -4.90 5.01
CA LEU A 2 -11.62 -3.94 4.01
C LEU A 2 -12.57 -4.61 3.03
N GLU A 3 -13.69 -3.96 2.73
CA GLU A 3 -14.62 -4.39 1.66
C GLU A 3 -14.95 -3.16 0.80
N VAL A 4 -14.75 -3.30 -0.49
CA VAL A 4 -15.05 -2.28 -1.50
C VAL A 4 -16.04 -2.91 -2.48
N SER A 5 -17.19 -2.26 -2.68
CA SER A 5 -18.26 -2.74 -3.56
C SER A 5 -18.61 -1.66 -4.56
N ASP A 6 -18.49 -1.99 -5.84
CA ASP A 6 -18.86 -1.16 -7.00
C ASP A 6 -18.31 0.27 -6.95
N LEU A 7 -17.07 0.41 -6.45
CA LEU A 7 -16.42 1.71 -6.30
C LEU A 7 -16.31 2.44 -7.63
N GLU A 8 -16.81 3.66 -7.66
CA GLU A 8 -16.63 4.59 -8.76
C GLU A 8 -15.85 5.83 -8.31
N VAL A 9 -14.88 6.24 -9.13
CA VAL A 9 -14.14 7.50 -8.93
C VAL A 9 -14.13 8.26 -10.24
N ARG A 10 -14.49 9.53 -10.20
CA ARG A 10 -14.58 10.41 -11.40
C ARG A 10 -13.80 11.71 -11.17
N TYR A 11 -13.18 12.19 -12.22
CA TYR A 11 -12.58 13.51 -12.31
C TYR A 11 -13.24 14.27 -13.46
N GLY A 12 -14.18 15.14 -13.14
CA GLY A 12 -15.05 15.75 -14.16
C GLY A 12 -15.82 14.65 -14.91
N ASN A 13 -15.69 14.61 -16.23
CA ASN A 13 -16.35 13.62 -17.09
C ASN A 13 -15.59 12.30 -17.21
N VAL A 14 -14.36 12.21 -16.68
CA VAL A 14 -13.52 11.00 -16.80
C VAL A 14 -13.77 10.06 -15.63
N ALA A 15 -14.25 8.85 -15.90
CA ALA A 15 -14.37 7.78 -14.91
C ALA A 15 -13.03 7.03 -14.82
N ALA A 16 -12.28 7.30 -13.75
CA ALA A 16 -11.00 6.63 -13.49
C ALA A 16 -11.17 5.24 -12.87
N VAL A 17 -12.21 5.04 -12.05
CA VAL A 17 -12.61 3.75 -11.47
C VAL A 17 -14.09 3.52 -11.79
N LYS A 18 -14.43 2.32 -12.26
CA LYS A 18 -15.69 2.03 -12.93
C LYS A 18 -16.36 0.77 -12.34
N GLY A 19 -16.74 0.82 -11.07
CA GLY A 19 -17.39 -0.30 -10.39
C GLY A 19 -16.37 -1.36 -9.93
N VAL A 20 -15.33 -0.93 -9.21
CA VAL A 20 -14.33 -1.86 -8.65
C VAL A 20 -14.83 -2.45 -7.36
N SER A 21 -14.82 -3.79 -7.28
CA SER A 21 -15.13 -4.54 -6.06
C SER A 21 -13.92 -5.38 -5.67
N LEU A 22 -13.49 -5.27 -4.39
CA LEU A 22 -12.40 -6.04 -3.82
C LEU A 22 -12.57 -6.18 -2.31
N ARG A 23 -11.89 -7.17 -1.72
CA ARG A 23 -11.91 -7.42 -0.29
C ARG A 23 -10.52 -7.77 0.23
N VAL A 24 -10.20 -7.30 1.44
CA VAL A 24 -9.01 -7.71 2.20
C VAL A 24 -9.48 -8.26 3.54
N GLY A 25 -9.15 -9.51 3.83
CA GLY A 25 -9.41 -10.14 5.13
C GLY A 25 -8.55 -9.56 6.25
N GLU A 26 -8.83 -9.93 7.50
CA GLU A 26 -7.94 -9.59 8.62
C GLU A 26 -6.65 -10.43 8.52
N GLY A 27 -5.50 -9.78 8.67
CA GLY A 27 -4.19 -10.42 8.53
C GLY A 27 -3.91 -10.98 7.12
N GLU A 28 -4.64 -10.54 6.09
CA GLU A 28 -4.45 -10.98 4.71
C GLU A 28 -3.56 -10.00 3.94
N VAL A 29 -2.69 -10.53 3.07
CA VAL A 29 -2.02 -9.76 2.02
C VAL A 29 -2.75 -10.00 0.71
N VAL A 30 -3.33 -8.94 0.16
CA VAL A 30 -4.05 -8.96 -1.13
C VAL A 30 -3.32 -8.05 -2.10
N ALA A 31 -3.10 -8.52 -3.32
CA ALA A 31 -2.53 -7.73 -4.39
C ALA A 31 -3.58 -7.21 -5.37
N VAL A 32 -3.33 -6.05 -5.96
CA VAL A 32 -4.03 -5.56 -7.16
C VAL A 32 -2.97 -5.34 -8.22
N ILE A 33 -3.00 -6.16 -9.26
CA ILE A 33 -2.10 -6.04 -10.42
C ILE A 33 -2.72 -5.04 -11.38
N VAL A 34 -1.98 -3.99 -11.69
CA VAL A 34 -2.53 -2.84 -12.43
C VAL A 34 -1.50 -2.27 -13.40
N PRO A 35 -1.78 -2.20 -14.71
CA PRO A 35 -0.96 -1.44 -15.63
C PRO A 35 -1.07 0.07 -15.37
N ASN A 36 -0.12 0.83 -15.92
CA ASN A 36 -0.14 2.29 -15.80
C ASN A 36 -1.43 2.89 -16.40
N GLY A 37 -1.99 3.87 -15.70
CA GLY A 37 -3.20 4.57 -16.15
C GLY A 37 -4.52 3.83 -15.89
N ALA A 38 -4.53 2.63 -15.31
CA ALA A 38 -5.77 1.85 -15.11
C ALA A 38 -6.59 2.25 -13.85
N GLY A 39 -6.27 3.36 -13.19
CA GLY A 39 -7.09 3.89 -12.08
C GLY A 39 -6.64 3.50 -10.66
N LYS A 40 -5.49 2.81 -10.50
CA LYS A 40 -4.93 2.34 -9.21
C LYS A 40 -4.89 3.41 -8.11
N THR A 41 -4.16 4.50 -8.37
CA THR A 41 -3.99 5.60 -7.39
C THR A 41 -5.33 6.25 -7.04
N SER A 42 -6.27 6.32 -8.00
CA SER A 42 -7.62 6.85 -7.76
C SER A 42 -8.41 5.96 -6.81
N ALA A 43 -8.34 4.63 -6.98
CA ALA A 43 -8.98 3.68 -6.09
C ALA A 43 -8.40 3.78 -4.66
N LEU A 44 -7.06 3.78 -4.52
CA LEU A 44 -6.41 3.91 -3.21
C LEU A 44 -6.71 5.26 -2.53
N ARG A 45 -6.75 6.35 -3.30
CA ARG A 45 -7.13 7.67 -2.78
C ARG A 45 -8.57 7.72 -2.30
N ALA A 46 -9.50 7.05 -2.99
CA ALA A 46 -10.88 6.96 -2.54
C ALA A 46 -10.99 6.12 -1.26
N ILE A 47 -10.33 4.95 -1.20
CA ILE A 47 -10.29 4.09 -0.02
C ILE A 47 -9.69 4.83 1.19
N SER A 48 -8.66 5.65 0.99
CA SER A 48 -8.04 6.45 2.06
C SER A 48 -8.75 7.77 2.37
N GLY A 49 -9.86 8.09 1.69
CA GLY A 49 -10.64 9.30 1.91
C GLY A 49 -9.96 10.59 1.43
N LEU A 50 -8.97 10.47 0.53
CA LEU A 50 -8.25 11.61 -0.08
C LEU A 50 -9.01 12.21 -1.27
N VAL A 51 -9.86 11.40 -1.93
CA VAL A 51 -10.80 11.86 -2.95
C VAL A 51 -12.18 11.25 -2.67
N PRO A 52 -13.27 11.95 -2.98
CA PRO A 52 -14.61 11.38 -2.82
C PRO A 52 -14.85 10.26 -3.83
N SER A 53 -15.58 9.21 -3.43
CA SER A 53 -16.18 8.27 -4.36
C SER A 53 -17.38 8.90 -5.07
N ALA A 54 -17.55 8.58 -6.34
CA ALA A 54 -18.73 8.99 -7.12
C ALA A 54 -19.89 7.97 -6.97
N GLY A 55 -19.57 6.75 -6.54
CA GLY A 55 -20.52 5.66 -6.32
C GLY A 55 -19.85 4.49 -5.59
N GLY A 56 -20.66 3.49 -5.24
CA GLY A 56 -20.21 2.33 -4.52
C GLY A 56 -20.09 2.52 -3.01
N ARG A 57 -19.54 1.49 -2.35
CA ARG A 57 -19.44 1.45 -0.90
C ARG A 57 -18.06 0.98 -0.44
N ILE A 58 -17.55 1.57 0.63
CA ILE A 58 -16.27 1.19 1.26
C ILE A 58 -16.52 0.92 2.74
N LEU A 59 -16.27 -0.32 3.18
CA LEU A 59 -16.33 -0.70 4.58
C LEU A 59 -14.92 -0.97 5.11
N LEU A 60 -14.58 -0.37 6.25
CA LEU A 60 -13.33 -0.62 6.98
C LEU A 60 -13.65 -1.11 8.40
N GLY A 61 -13.29 -2.35 8.70
CA GLY A 61 -13.65 -2.99 9.97
C GLY A 61 -15.17 -3.01 10.20
N GLY A 62 -15.97 -3.23 9.15
CA GLY A 62 -17.43 -3.23 9.18
C GLY A 62 -18.08 -1.84 9.20
N ARG A 63 -17.30 -0.75 9.27
CA ARG A 63 -17.82 0.61 9.26
C ARG A 63 -17.82 1.19 7.86
N ASP A 64 -18.93 1.80 7.45
CA ASP A 64 -19.03 2.51 6.18
C ASP A 64 -18.22 3.82 6.26
N ILE A 65 -17.20 3.91 5.40
CA ILE A 65 -16.30 5.06 5.30
C ILE A 65 -16.40 5.77 3.95
N SER A 66 -17.35 5.42 3.09
CA SER A 66 -17.47 5.88 1.70
C SER A 66 -17.40 7.41 1.54
N CYS A 67 -17.93 8.14 2.52
CA CYS A 67 -17.94 9.62 2.51
C CYS A 67 -16.98 10.22 3.56
N TRP A 68 -16.06 9.43 4.12
CA TRP A 68 -15.20 9.94 5.18
C TRP A 68 -13.96 10.65 4.62
N LYS A 69 -13.56 11.72 5.30
CA LYS A 69 -12.29 12.42 5.04
C LYS A 69 -11.11 11.61 5.60
N ALA A 70 -9.96 11.71 4.97
CA ALA A 70 -8.75 10.95 5.27
C ALA A 70 -8.37 10.91 6.77
N HIS A 71 -8.45 12.05 7.48
CA HIS A 71 -8.10 12.11 8.90
C HIS A 71 -9.00 11.24 9.79
N ARG A 72 -10.25 10.97 9.39
CA ARG A 72 -11.17 10.05 10.08
C ARG A 72 -10.87 8.60 9.72
N VAL A 73 -10.54 8.33 8.44
CA VAL A 73 -10.16 6.99 7.96
C VAL A 73 -8.88 6.50 8.65
N VAL A 74 -7.86 7.36 8.74
CA VAL A 74 -6.62 7.06 9.47
C VAL A 74 -6.89 6.75 10.94
N ALA A 75 -7.91 7.37 11.55
CA ALA A 75 -8.29 7.10 12.93
C ALA A 75 -8.80 5.66 13.17
N LEU A 76 -9.25 4.97 12.12
CA LEU A 76 -9.67 3.56 12.17
C LEU A 76 -8.50 2.58 11.97
N GLY A 77 -7.27 3.07 11.83
CA GLY A 77 -6.08 2.25 11.67
C GLY A 77 -5.72 1.94 10.21
N LEU A 78 -6.12 2.77 9.25
CA LEU A 78 -5.63 2.70 7.89
C LEU A 78 -4.40 3.58 7.74
N ALA A 79 -3.29 3.04 7.20
CA ALA A 79 -2.15 3.84 6.74
C ALA A 79 -1.93 3.63 5.25
N HIS A 80 -1.47 4.68 4.57
CA HIS A 80 -1.23 4.67 3.14
C HIS A 80 0.20 5.15 2.84
N ALA A 81 1.01 4.30 2.22
CA ALA A 81 2.27 4.66 1.59
C ALA A 81 2.03 4.88 0.09
N PRO A 82 1.86 6.13 -0.35
CA PRO A 82 1.49 6.45 -1.73
C PRO A 82 2.68 6.31 -2.69
N GLU A 83 2.38 6.19 -3.97
CA GLU A 83 3.34 6.25 -5.06
C GLU A 83 4.23 7.52 -4.96
N GLY A 84 5.49 7.39 -5.34
CA GLY A 84 6.46 8.49 -5.29
C GLY A 84 6.92 8.84 -3.89
N ARG A 85 6.75 7.90 -2.92
CA ARG A 85 7.29 7.94 -1.54
C ARG A 85 6.73 9.08 -0.68
N ARG A 86 6.50 10.28 -1.25
CA ARG A 86 5.92 11.49 -0.62
C ARG A 86 6.55 11.80 0.74
N LEU A 87 7.88 11.76 0.80
CA LEU A 87 8.65 12.14 1.97
C LEU A 87 8.72 13.67 2.11
N PHE A 88 9.11 14.12 3.28
CA PHE A 88 9.53 15.50 3.54
C PHE A 88 11.06 15.58 3.34
N PRO A 89 11.56 16.01 2.16
CA PRO A 89 12.97 15.85 1.80
C PRO A 89 13.92 16.67 2.66
N GLN A 90 13.44 17.78 3.20
CA GLN A 90 14.19 18.71 4.09
C GLN A 90 14.17 18.27 5.57
N MET A 91 13.40 17.25 5.91
CA MET A 91 13.38 16.65 7.23
C MET A 91 14.32 15.44 7.28
N THR A 92 14.85 15.16 8.45
CA THR A 92 15.66 13.96 8.71
C THR A 92 14.83 12.69 8.61
N VAL A 93 15.50 11.53 8.54
CA VAL A 93 14.86 10.21 8.63
C VAL A 93 14.00 10.12 9.90
N PHE A 94 14.57 10.51 11.05
CA PHE A 94 13.86 10.49 12.33
C PHE A 94 12.59 11.36 12.32
N GLU A 95 12.69 12.58 11.81
CA GLU A 95 11.54 13.49 11.73
C GLU A 95 10.46 12.97 10.80
N ASN A 96 10.83 12.39 9.63
CA ASN A 96 9.89 11.73 8.75
C ASN A 96 9.17 10.57 9.44
N LEU A 97 9.89 9.71 10.18
CA LEU A 97 9.27 8.62 10.94
C LEU A 97 8.31 9.18 12.00
N LYS A 98 8.74 10.19 12.76
CA LYS A 98 7.93 10.83 13.81
C LYS A 98 6.62 11.41 13.25
N MET A 99 6.62 11.95 12.03
CA MET A 99 5.42 12.43 11.36
C MET A 99 4.36 11.34 11.17
N GLY A 100 4.77 10.07 11.01
CA GLY A 100 3.84 8.94 10.93
C GLY A 100 3.04 8.70 12.22
N ALA A 101 3.62 9.06 13.36
CA ALA A 101 3.00 8.93 14.68
C ALA A 101 2.19 10.16 15.12
N TYR A 102 1.93 11.11 14.23
CA TYR A 102 1.38 12.44 14.56
C TYR A 102 0.05 12.38 15.34
N ARG A 103 -0.75 11.31 15.19
CA ARG A 103 -2.01 11.13 15.92
C ARG A 103 -1.83 10.53 17.31
N ARG A 104 -0.68 9.95 17.60
CA ARG A 104 -0.39 9.25 18.85
C ARG A 104 0.09 10.25 19.90
N ARG A 105 -0.31 10.04 21.15
CA ARG A 105 -0.01 10.96 22.26
C ARG A 105 0.99 10.39 23.26
N SER A 106 1.07 9.07 23.37
CA SER A 106 1.98 8.41 24.32
C SER A 106 3.41 8.40 23.79
N ALA A 107 4.28 9.18 24.40
CA ALA A 107 5.71 9.22 24.04
C ALA A 107 6.39 7.86 24.21
N ALA A 108 5.99 7.08 25.21
CA ALA A 108 6.53 5.73 25.44
C ALA A 108 6.14 4.75 24.32
N GLU A 109 4.86 4.81 23.86
CA GLU A 109 4.41 3.99 22.74
C GLU A 109 5.08 4.39 21.43
N ILE A 110 5.17 5.71 21.16
CA ILE A 110 5.87 6.22 19.97
C ILE A 110 7.32 5.73 19.94
N ARG A 111 8.02 5.77 21.09
CA ARG A 111 9.40 5.26 21.19
C ARG A 111 9.48 3.77 20.89
N ARG A 112 8.61 2.93 21.48
CA ARG A 112 8.56 1.49 21.21
C ARG A 112 8.34 1.18 19.73
N THR A 113 7.42 1.91 19.10
CA THR A 113 7.14 1.73 17.67
C THR A 113 8.33 2.16 16.82
N LEU A 114 8.98 3.29 17.17
CA LEU A 114 10.17 3.76 16.49
C LEU A 114 11.30 2.73 16.55
N GLU A 115 11.58 2.18 17.72
CA GLU A 115 12.58 1.12 17.91
C GLU A 115 12.24 -0.14 17.09
N ALA A 116 10.95 -0.51 17.00
CA ALA A 116 10.50 -1.63 16.17
C ALA A 116 10.70 -1.35 14.68
N VAL A 117 10.42 -0.13 14.22
CA VAL A 117 10.66 0.30 12.84
C VAL A 117 12.16 0.34 12.54
N GLU A 118 12.98 0.89 13.43
CA GLU A 118 14.44 0.95 13.27
C GLU A 118 15.08 -0.44 13.23
N ARG A 119 14.61 -1.39 14.05
CA ARG A 119 15.04 -2.81 13.96
C ARG A 119 14.68 -3.45 12.61
N ARG A 120 13.55 -3.08 12.03
CA ARG A 120 13.10 -3.62 10.74
C ARG A 120 13.84 -2.99 9.56
N PHE A 121 14.26 -1.74 9.71
CA PHE A 121 14.99 -0.96 8.71
C PHE A 121 16.33 -0.48 9.29
N PRO A 122 17.35 -1.34 9.47
CA PRO A 122 18.60 -0.95 10.11
C PRO A 122 19.30 0.22 9.40
N ARG A 123 19.19 0.29 8.07
CA ARG A 123 19.72 1.41 7.29
C ARG A 123 19.12 2.75 7.65
N LEU A 124 17.87 2.80 8.06
CA LEU A 124 17.22 4.03 8.53
C LEU A 124 17.74 4.42 9.93
N ALA A 125 17.98 3.45 10.79
CA ALA A 125 18.57 3.68 12.10
C ALA A 125 19.99 4.27 12.01
N GLU A 126 20.83 3.73 11.11
CA GLU A 126 22.18 4.22 10.82
C GLU A 126 22.17 5.67 10.30
N ARG A 127 21.13 6.07 9.58
CA ARG A 127 20.98 7.38 8.91
C ARG A 127 19.96 8.30 9.58
N ARG A 128 19.72 8.09 10.87
CA ARG A 128 18.64 8.76 11.62
C ARG A 128 18.60 10.27 11.49
N THR A 129 19.78 10.91 11.45
CA THR A 129 19.95 12.36 11.34
C THR A 129 20.14 12.86 9.90
N GLN A 130 20.22 11.94 8.92
CA GLN A 130 20.39 12.30 7.52
C GLN A 130 19.10 12.86 6.94
N LEU A 131 19.20 13.87 6.07
CA LEU A 131 18.03 14.41 5.35
C LEU A 131 17.45 13.37 4.39
N ALA A 132 16.12 13.20 4.43
CA ALA A 132 15.42 12.20 3.63
C ALA A 132 15.62 12.39 2.12
N GLY A 133 15.79 13.62 1.66
CA GLY A 133 16.05 13.92 0.26
C GLY A 133 17.39 13.41 -0.27
N THR A 134 18.36 13.10 0.61
CA THR A 134 19.70 12.62 0.24
C THR A 134 19.84 11.09 0.28
N LEU A 135 18.80 10.37 0.67
CA LEU A 135 18.76 8.91 0.69
C LEU A 135 18.67 8.34 -0.72
N SER A 136 19.16 7.11 -0.91
CA SER A 136 18.90 6.34 -2.13
C SER A 136 17.42 6.06 -2.33
N GLY A 137 17.01 5.76 -3.56
CA GLY A 137 15.61 5.46 -3.87
C GLY A 137 15.02 4.32 -3.03
N GLY A 138 15.80 3.28 -2.75
CA GLY A 138 15.39 2.17 -1.89
C GLY A 138 15.23 2.57 -0.42
N GLU A 139 16.17 3.33 0.12
CA GLU A 139 16.09 3.86 1.49
C GLU A 139 14.91 4.82 1.66
N GLN A 140 14.64 5.65 0.65
CA GLN A 140 13.45 6.51 0.65
C GLN A 140 12.15 5.70 0.67
N GLN A 141 12.09 4.58 -0.07
CA GLN A 141 10.93 3.69 -0.06
C GLN A 141 10.75 3.02 1.30
N MET A 142 11.84 2.52 1.88
CA MET A 142 11.84 1.97 3.25
C MET A 142 11.37 3.01 4.28
N LEU A 143 11.81 4.26 4.13
CA LEU A 143 11.38 5.36 4.99
C LEU A 143 9.87 5.68 4.83
N ALA A 144 9.34 5.63 3.61
CA ALA A 144 7.91 5.82 3.38
C ALA A 144 7.06 4.72 4.03
N ILE A 145 7.49 3.46 3.91
CA ILE A 145 6.83 2.31 4.58
C ILE A 145 7.00 2.44 6.11
N GLY A 146 8.21 2.72 6.60
CA GLY A 146 8.48 2.92 8.02
C GLY A 146 7.62 4.03 8.63
N ARG A 147 7.47 5.16 7.92
CA ARG A 147 6.58 6.25 8.33
C ARG A 147 5.11 5.80 8.43
N ALA A 148 4.64 4.98 7.50
CA ALA A 148 3.28 4.44 7.56
C ALA A 148 3.10 3.50 8.77
N LEU A 149 4.11 2.70 9.10
CA LEU A 149 4.10 1.79 10.26
C LEU A 149 4.12 2.51 11.60
N MET A 150 4.66 3.74 11.67
CA MET A 150 4.62 4.56 12.90
C MET A 150 3.20 4.88 13.37
N ALA A 151 2.19 4.76 12.49
CA ALA A 151 0.77 4.88 12.84
C ALA A 151 0.21 3.63 13.53
N GLU A 152 0.95 2.51 13.62
CA GLU A 152 0.47 1.17 14.04
C GLU A 152 -0.82 0.77 13.32
N PRO A 153 -0.77 0.63 11.99
CA PRO A 153 -1.98 0.40 11.21
C PRO A 153 -2.52 -1.03 11.39
N ARG A 154 -3.84 -1.17 11.25
CA ARG A 154 -4.52 -2.46 11.06
C ARG A 154 -4.57 -2.84 9.58
N LEU A 155 -4.61 -1.83 8.70
CA LEU A 155 -4.56 -1.97 7.24
C LEU A 155 -3.50 -1.04 6.67
N LEU A 156 -2.57 -1.60 5.92
CA LEU A 156 -1.53 -0.86 5.19
C LEU A 156 -1.84 -0.90 3.69
N LEU A 157 -2.01 0.27 3.09
CA LEU A 157 -2.10 0.43 1.63
C LEU A 157 -0.72 0.78 1.10
N LEU A 158 -0.23 0.00 0.12
CA LEU A 158 1.05 0.21 -0.56
C LEU A 158 0.78 0.46 -2.06
N ASP A 159 1.17 1.64 -2.54
CA ASP A 159 1.00 2.05 -3.95
C ASP A 159 2.35 1.98 -4.67
N GLU A 160 2.54 0.95 -5.47
CA GLU A 160 3.76 0.65 -6.25
C GLU A 160 5.07 0.74 -5.44
N PRO A 161 5.19 0.00 -4.33
CA PRO A 161 6.38 0.09 -3.50
C PRO A 161 7.67 -0.38 -4.19
N SER A 162 7.57 -1.13 -5.29
CA SER A 162 8.73 -1.62 -6.06
C SER A 162 9.17 -0.70 -7.21
N PHE A 163 8.37 0.35 -7.52
CA PHE A 163 8.59 1.15 -8.72
C PHE A 163 9.96 1.87 -8.74
N GLY A 164 10.70 1.66 -9.84
CA GLY A 164 12.00 2.30 -10.06
C GLY A 164 13.11 1.84 -9.13
N LEU A 165 12.98 0.65 -8.51
CA LEU A 165 13.96 0.09 -7.60
C LEU A 165 14.74 -1.10 -8.22
N ALA A 166 15.98 -1.26 -7.75
CA ALA A 166 16.80 -2.41 -8.13
C ALA A 166 16.18 -3.74 -7.63
N PRO A 167 16.35 -4.86 -8.35
CA PRO A 167 15.73 -6.15 -8.00
C PRO A 167 16.03 -6.64 -6.58
N MET A 168 17.23 -6.32 -6.06
CA MET A 168 17.60 -6.68 -4.68
C MET A 168 16.73 -5.92 -3.66
N VAL A 169 16.49 -4.63 -3.86
CA VAL A 169 15.64 -3.80 -2.99
C VAL A 169 14.18 -4.23 -3.07
N VAL A 170 13.70 -4.59 -4.26
CA VAL A 170 12.34 -5.13 -4.44
C VAL A 170 12.15 -6.39 -3.60
N ARG A 171 13.11 -7.32 -3.61
CA ARG A 171 13.07 -8.53 -2.77
C ARG A 171 13.10 -8.21 -1.27
N GLU A 172 13.87 -7.20 -0.88
CA GLU A 172 13.92 -6.76 0.52
C GLU A 172 12.58 -6.18 0.98
N ILE A 173 11.96 -5.31 0.16
CA ILE A 173 10.61 -4.77 0.44
C ILE A 173 9.57 -5.89 0.54
N ALA A 174 9.60 -6.88 -0.36
CA ALA A 174 8.71 -8.04 -0.30
C ALA A 174 8.82 -8.77 1.04
N ARG A 175 10.04 -9.11 1.47
CA ARG A 175 10.30 -9.75 2.77
C ARG A 175 9.81 -8.90 3.97
N ILE A 176 9.99 -7.59 3.89
CA ILE A 176 9.52 -6.66 4.93
C ILE A 176 7.99 -6.67 5.02
N VAL A 177 7.29 -6.64 3.89
CA VAL A 177 5.82 -6.69 3.85
C VAL A 177 5.31 -8.01 4.42
N GLU A 178 5.90 -9.15 4.04
CA GLU A 178 5.58 -10.47 4.62
C GLU A 178 5.82 -10.51 6.13
N ALA A 179 6.95 -9.97 6.59
CA ALA A 179 7.28 -9.94 8.01
C ALA A 179 6.29 -9.06 8.81
N ILE A 180 5.90 -7.89 8.29
CA ILE A 180 4.90 -7.02 8.90
C ILE A 180 3.57 -7.76 9.04
N ASN A 181 3.12 -8.42 7.99
CA ASN A 181 1.87 -9.17 8.02
C ASN A 181 1.93 -10.34 9.03
N ARG A 182 2.95 -11.20 8.92
CA ARG A 182 3.07 -12.41 9.75
C ARG A 182 3.28 -12.12 11.22
N GLU A 183 4.11 -11.12 11.57
CA GLU A 183 4.52 -10.85 12.95
C GLU A 183 3.56 -9.92 13.69
N GLN A 184 2.90 -9.01 12.97
CA GLN A 184 2.04 -7.98 13.55
C GLN A 184 0.56 -8.15 13.18
N GLY A 185 0.22 -9.10 12.31
CA GLY A 185 -1.15 -9.31 11.84
C GLY A 185 -1.71 -8.16 11.01
N VAL A 186 -0.85 -7.27 10.50
CA VAL A 186 -1.29 -6.13 9.68
C VAL A 186 -1.83 -6.64 8.34
N SER A 187 -3.07 -6.29 8.02
CA SER A 187 -3.63 -6.55 6.70
C SER A 187 -2.97 -5.62 5.66
N VAL A 188 -2.71 -6.13 4.46
CA VAL A 188 -2.04 -5.34 3.41
C VAL A 188 -2.84 -5.37 2.13
N LEU A 189 -3.10 -4.19 1.54
CA LEU A 189 -3.51 -4.05 0.15
C LEU A 189 -2.33 -3.49 -0.64
N LEU A 190 -1.72 -4.35 -1.45
CA LEU A 190 -0.57 -4.05 -2.29
C LEU A 190 -1.02 -3.79 -3.72
N VAL A 191 -0.83 -2.58 -4.22
CA VAL A 191 -1.09 -2.26 -5.62
C VAL A 191 0.25 -2.20 -6.35
N GLU A 192 0.42 -3.02 -7.38
CA GLU A 192 1.69 -3.24 -8.05
C GLU A 192 1.53 -3.47 -9.57
N GLN A 193 2.54 -3.01 -10.30
CA GLN A 193 2.75 -3.42 -11.68
C GLN A 193 3.65 -4.66 -11.78
N ASN A 194 4.53 -4.86 -10.81
CA ASN A 194 5.40 -6.03 -10.71
C ASN A 194 4.63 -7.25 -10.20
N ALA A 195 3.97 -7.96 -11.13
CA ALA A 195 3.15 -9.12 -10.79
C ALA A 195 3.95 -10.24 -10.09
N ARG A 196 5.22 -10.46 -10.47
CA ARG A 196 6.05 -11.49 -9.83
C ARG A 196 6.28 -11.21 -8.35
N MET A 197 6.57 -9.97 -7.99
CA MET A 197 6.71 -9.58 -6.59
C MET A 197 5.38 -9.73 -5.85
N ALA A 198 4.31 -9.23 -6.45
CA ALA A 198 2.99 -9.20 -5.83
C ALA A 198 2.43 -10.59 -5.57
N PHE A 199 2.46 -11.49 -6.56
CA PHE A 199 2.03 -12.89 -6.40
C PHE A 199 2.91 -13.69 -5.43
N GLY A 200 4.19 -13.30 -5.28
CA GLY A 200 5.10 -13.96 -4.35
C GLY A 200 4.71 -13.78 -2.89
N ILE A 201 4.01 -12.70 -2.53
CA ILE A 201 3.69 -12.36 -1.14
C ILE A 201 2.19 -12.29 -0.83
N ALA A 202 1.34 -12.17 -1.85
CA ALA A 202 -0.11 -12.11 -1.65
C ALA A 202 -0.74 -13.51 -1.73
N SER A 203 -1.70 -13.79 -0.86
CA SER A 203 -2.50 -15.02 -0.91
C SER A 203 -3.51 -14.98 -2.05
N ARG A 204 -4.02 -13.80 -2.35
CA ARG A 204 -5.06 -13.54 -3.35
C ARG A 204 -4.78 -12.25 -4.10
N ALA A 205 -5.20 -12.19 -5.35
CA ALA A 205 -5.03 -11.00 -6.15
C ALA A 205 -6.23 -10.68 -7.04
N TYR A 206 -6.24 -9.43 -7.46
CA TYR A 206 -7.15 -8.87 -8.46
C TYR A 206 -6.31 -8.33 -9.62
N VAL A 207 -6.75 -8.51 -10.84
CA VAL A 207 -6.20 -7.82 -12.02
C VAL A 207 -7.15 -6.70 -12.37
N MET A 208 -6.63 -5.49 -12.47
CA MET A 208 -7.44 -4.31 -12.76
C MET A 208 -6.97 -3.67 -14.06
N GLU A 209 -7.87 -3.50 -15.01
CA GLU A 209 -7.60 -2.92 -16.33
C GLU A 209 -8.65 -1.85 -16.65
N THR A 210 -8.23 -0.72 -17.14
CA THR A 210 -9.10 0.38 -17.60
C THR A 210 -10.18 0.79 -16.59
N GLY A 211 -9.84 0.75 -15.29
CA GLY A 211 -10.74 1.11 -14.18
C GLY A 211 -11.69 0.03 -13.71
N ARG A 212 -11.52 -1.23 -14.14
CA ARG A 212 -12.36 -2.39 -13.76
C ARG A 212 -11.51 -3.54 -13.28
N VAL A 213 -12.03 -4.36 -12.39
CA VAL A 213 -11.45 -5.68 -12.09
C VAL A 213 -11.86 -6.64 -13.22
N THR A 214 -10.86 -7.23 -13.87
CA THR A 214 -11.06 -8.20 -14.99
C THR A 214 -10.88 -9.64 -14.54
N LEU A 215 -9.99 -9.89 -13.58
CA LEU A 215 -9.73 -11.20 -13.00
C LEU A 215 -9.57 -11.10 -11.48
N SER A 216 -9.94 -12.16 -10.78
CA SER A 216 -9.67 -12.31 -9.34
C SER A 216 -9.54 -13.79 -8.98
N GLY A 217 -8.69 -14.11 -8.04
CA GLY A 217 -8.47 -15.48 -7.58
C GLY A 217 -7.30 -15.59 -6.61
N SER A 218 -6.91 -16.78 -6.24
CA SER A 218 -5.68 -17.02 -5.51
C SER A 218 -4.47 -16.62 -6.37
N SER A 219 -3.38 -16.20 -5.73
CA SER A 219 -2.15 -15.85 -6.46
C SER A 219 -1.63 -17.02 -7.29
N SER A 220 -1.79 -18.25 -6.80
CA SER A 220 -1.41 -19.48 -7.54
C SER A 220 -2.24 -19.66 -8.81
N GLU A 221 -3.57 -19.55 -8.74
CA GLU A 221 -4.46 -19.65 -9.91
C GLU A 221 -4.15 -18.57 -10.94
N LEU A 222 -3.98 -17.32 -10.51
CA LEU A 222 -3.69 -16.21 -11.42
C LEU A 222 -2.30 -16.32 -12.05
N THR A 223 -1.31 -16.86 -11.35
CA THR A 223 0.03 -17.12 -11.92
C THR A 223 -0.02 -18.12 -13.06
N GLU A 224 -0.95 -19.10 -13.02
CA GLU A 224 -1.13 -20.07 -14.07
C GLU A 224 -2.04 -19.59 -15.24
N SER A 225 -2.75 -18.49 -15.06
CA SER A 225 -3.63 -17.92 -16.08
C SER A 225 -2.84 -17.53 -17.35
N PRO A 226 -3.24 -18.01 -18.55
CA PRO A 226 -2.59 -17.62 -19.81
C PRO A 226 -2.59 -16.10 -20.04
N HIS A 227 -3.68 -15.44 -19.71
CA HIS A 227 -3.80 -13.98 -19.81
C HIS A 227 -2.76 -13.27 -18.93
N VAL A 228 -2.65 -13.67 -17.66
CA VAL A 228 -1.69 -13.08 -16.72
C VAL A 228 -0.25 -13.38 -17.13
N LYS A 229 0.04 -14.61 -17.59
CA LYS A 229 1.37 -14.97 -18.10
C LYS A 229 1.77 -14.09 -19.28
N ALA A 230 0.89 -13.93 -20.24
CA ALA A 230 1.17 -13.13 -21.44
C ALA A 230 1.32 -11.63 -21.13
N ALA A 231 0.42 -11.06 -20.29
CA ALA A 231 0.35 -9.62 -20.07
C ALA A 231 1.33 -9.12 -18.99
N TYR A 232 1.62 -9.93 -17.95
CA TYR A 232 2.28 -9.44 -16.72
C TYR A 232 3.50 -10.23 -16.26
N LEU A 233 3.69 -11.49 -16.70
CA LEU A 233 4.80 -12.33 -16.26
C LEU A 233 5.90 -12.50 -17.31
N GLY A 234 5.74 -11.93 -18.52
CA GLY A 234 6.67 -12.08 -19.63
C GLY A 234 6.55 -13.52 -20.14
N GLY A 235 5.50 -13.81 -20.90
CA GLY A 235 5.34 -15.09 -21.56
C GLY A 235 6.53 -15.34 -22.49
N SER A 236 7.28 -16.41 -22.26
CA SER A 236 8.18 -16.97 -23.27
C SER A 236 7.28 -17.37 -24.44
N ALA A 237 7.45 -16.69 -25.57
CA ALA A 237 6.98 -17.21 -26.84
C ALA A 237 7.72 -18.49 -27.17
#